data_1e18989c48c05644de5f1fc8eea2f36a
#
_entry.id   1e18989c48c05644de5f1fc8eea2f36a
#
_cell.length_a   1.000
_cell.length_b   1.000
_cell.length_c   1.000
_cell.angle_alpha   90.00
_cell.angle_beta   90.00
_cell.angle_gamma   90.00
#
_symmetry.space_group_name_H-M   'P 1'
#
loop_
_entity.id
_entity.type
_entity.pdbx_description
1 polymer ?
#
loop_
_entity_poly.entity_id
_entity_poly.type
_entity_poly.pdbx_seq_one_letter_code
_entity_poly.pdbx_strand_id
1 'polypeptide(L)'
;MSIKKLFQNGVTYVLIQAGLLGILFLGPIDWWGILPLSQSVSETLKMIALILFPLGVLIAIVAAIQLKRNLTPLPMPVEHGELIQTGLYAYVRHPIYLGVILMALAWFLHTQAVLTLVEFIAVMIFFEVKSRQEEYWMGQVYPEYAEYQRRTAKLVPRIY
;
A
#
# COMPACT_ATOMS: atom_id res chain seq x y z
N MET A 1 8.54 -27.55 3.66
CA MET A 1 7.55 -26.70 4.36
C MET A 1 6.31 -26.62 3.49
N SER A 2 5.10 -26.97 4.00
CA SER A 2 3.89 -27.00 3.17
C SER A 2 3.48 -25.59 2.75
N ILE A 3 2.99 -25.41 1.51
CA ILE A 3 2.48 -24.13 0.97
C ILE A 3 1.42 -23.51 1.93
N LYS A 4 0.57 -24.34 2.56
CA LYS A 4 -0.37 -23.86 3.58
C LYS A 4 0.30 -23.17 4.77
N LYS A 5 1.47 -23.63 5.23
CA LYS A 5 2.22 -22.99 6.33
C LYS A 5 2.84 -21.65 5.90
N LEU A 6 3.27 -21.51 4.65
CA LEU A 6 3.78 -20.26 4.10
C LEU A 6 2.71 -19.15 4.09
N PHE A 7 1.49 -19.48 3.64
CA PHE A 7 0.36 -18.54 3.69
C PHE A 7 -0.09 -18.24 5.13
N GLN A 8 -0.05 -19.23 6.02
CA GLN A 8 -0.37 -19.03 7.44
C GLN A 8 0.63 -18.13 8.16
N ASN A 9 1.90 -18.13 7.76
CA ASN A 9 2.95 -17.32 8.39
C ASN A 9 3.12 -15.92 7.76
N GLY A 10 2.32 -15.55 6.76
CA GLY A 10 2.35 -14.23 6.13
C GLY A 10 3.59 -13.94 5.25
N VAL A 11 4.60 -14.81 5.23
CA VAL A 11 5.83 -14.63 4.45
C VAL A 11 5.54 -14.51 2.95
N THR A 12 4.54 -15.23 2.45
CA THR A 12 4.14 -15.16 1.04
C THR A 12 3.71 -13.75 0.64
N TYR A 13 2.99 -13.03 1.52
CA TYR A 13 2.59 -11.64 1.27
C TYR A 13 3.81 -10.73 1.14
N VAL A 14 4.84 -10.94 1.97
CA VAL A 14 6.09 -10.17 1.90
C VAL A 14 6.83 -10.43 0.60
N LEU A 15 6.93 -11.69 0.17
CA LEU A 15 7.59 -12.06 -1.09
C LEU A 15 6.85 -11.51 -2.31
N ILE A 16 5.52 -11.64 -2.35
CA ILE A 16 4.70 -11.06 -3.42
C ILE A 16 4.85 -9.54 -3.44
N GLN A 17 4.77 -8.88 -2.27
CA GLN A 17 4.97 -7.43 -2.16
C GLN A 17 6.32 -6.99 -2.70
N ALA A 18 7.40 -7.65 -2.29
CA ALA A 18 8.75 -7.34 -2.76
C ALA A 18 8.88 -7.54 -4.28
N GLY A 19 8.31 -8.62 -4.81
CA GLY A 19 8.27 -8.87 -6.26
C GLY A 19 7.50 -7.81 -7.02
N LEU A 20 6.27 -7.47 -6.58
CA LEU A 20 5.44 -6.45 -7.23
C LEU A 20 6.11 -5.08 -7.22
N LEU A 21 6.64 -4.64 -6.07
CA LEU A 21 7.32 -3.34 -5.98
C LEU A 21 8.66 -3.34 -6.72
N GLY A 22 9.36 -4.46 -6.73
CA GLY A 22 10.58 -4.63 -7.52
C GLY A 22 10.31 -4.48 -9.02
N ILE A 23 9.28 -5.15 -9.54
CA ILE A 23 8.89 -5.04 -10.95
C ILE A 23 8.42 -3.62 -11.27
N LEU A 24 7.58 -3.01 -10.43
CA LEU A 24 7.04 -1.67 -10.65
C LEU A 24 8.14 -0.59 -10.76
N PHE A 25 9.15 -0.62 -9.89
CA PHE A 25 10.15 0.46 -9.82
C PHE A 25 11.47 0.15 -10.53
N LEU A 26 11.78 -1.13 -10.77
CA LEU A 26 13.06 -1.58 -11.34
C LEU A 26 12.87 -2.38 -12.64
N GLY A 27 11.63 -2.72 -12.98
CA GLY A 27 11.28 -3.50 -14.16
C GLY A 27 11.23 -2.66 -15.45
N PRO A 28 10.94 -3.32 -16.58
CA PRO A 28 10.75 -2.63 -17.86
C PRO A 28 9.52 -1.73 -17.81
N ILE A 29 9.60 -0.54 -18.42
CA ILE A 29 8.51 0.46 -18.38
C ILE A 29 7.61 0.35 -19.61
N ASP A 30 8.15 0.24 -20.79
CA ASP A 30 7.50 0.44 -22.08
C ASP A 30 7.20 -0.86 -22.88
N TRP A 31 7.26 -2.00 -22.22
CA TRP A 31 7.12 -3.32 -22.88
C TRP A 31 5.82 -3.45 -23.69
N TRP A 32 4.74 -2.80 -23.26
CA TRP A 32 3.46 -2.78 -23.96
C TRP A 32 3.10 -1.40 -24.55
N GLY A 33 4.10 -0.51 -24.64
CA GLY A 33 3.96 0.83 -25.19
C GLY A 33 3.46 1.88 -24.19
N ILE A 34 3.47 3.11 -24.67
CA ILE A 34 3.07 4.31 -23.92
C ILE A 34 1.69 4.75 -24.39
N LEU A 35 0.87 5.29 -23.49
CA LEU A 35 -0.47 5.78 -23.78
C LEU A 35 -0.39 6.97 -24.76
N PRO A 36 -1.22 7.00 -25.84
CA PRO A 36 -1.20 8.06 -26.84
C PRO A 36 -1.92 9.32 -26.32
N LEU A 37 -1.30 10.02 -25.36
CA LEU A 37 -1.82 11.24 -24.76
C LEU A 37 -1.34 12.48 -25.52
N SER A 38 -2.14 13.55 -25.53
CA SER A 38 -1.65 14.85 -26.01
C SER A 38 -0.53 15.38 -25.10
N GLN A 39 0.36 16.20 -25.66
CA GLN A 39 1.50 16.74 -24.90
C GLN A 39 1.04 17.48 -23.64
N SER A 40 0.01 18.31 -23.73
CA SER A 40 -0.53 19.05 -22.59
C SER A 40 -1.02 18.14 -21.46
N VAL A 41 -1.74 17.06 -21.80
CA VAL A 41 -2.22 16.06 -20.81
C VAL A 41 -1.03 15.33 -20.20
N SER A 42 -0.07 14.90 -21.04
CA SER A 42 1.15 14.21 -20.58
C SER A 42 1.93 15.04 -19.56
N GLU A 43 2.18 16.30 -19.86
CA GLU A 43 2.90 17.22 -18.97
C GLU A 43 2.13 17.45 -17.65
N THR A 44 0.81 17.64 -17.73
CA THR A 44 -0.04 17.80 -16.54
C THR A 44 0.05 16.57 -15.63
N LEU A 45 -0.03 15.36 -16.18
CA LEU A 45 0.06 14.12 -15.41
C LEU A 45 1.44 13.96 -14.74
N LYS A 46 2.53 14.33 -15.45
CA LYS A 46 3.89 14.33 -14.87
C LYS A 46 4.03 15.31 -13.72
N MET A 47 3.43 16.50 -13.83
CA MET A 47 3.42 17.48 -12.74
C MET A 47 2.65 16.97 -11.51
N ILE A 48 1.51 16.30 -11.71
CA ILE A 48 0.77 15.63 -10.64
C ILE A 48 1.63 14.53 -9.99
N ALA A 49 2.31 13.72 -10.80
CA ALA A 49 3.19 12.67 -10.31
C ALA A 49 4.33 13.20 -9.42
N LEU A 50 4.91 14.36 -9.80
CA LEU A 50 5.97 15.02 -9.05
C LEU A 50 5.54 15.44 -7.63
N ILE A 51 4.25 15.71 -7.43
CA ILE A 51 3.68 16.02 -6.12
C ILE A 51 3.27 14.75 -5.38
N LEU A 52 2.61 13.80 -6.06
CA LEU A 52 2.08 12.59 -5.43
C LEU A 52 3.17 11.66 -4.92
N PHE A 53 4.28 11.54 -5.64
CA PHE A 53 5.35 10.63 -5.24
C PHE A 53 5.96 11.00 -3.88
N PRO A 54 6.48 12.23 -3.67
CA PRO A 54 7.02 12.62 -2.37
C PRO A 54 5.95 12.65 -1.26
N LEU A 55 4.69 12.96 -1.58
CA LEU A 55 3.58 12.87 -0.62
C LEU A 55 3.38 11.41 -0.17
N GLY A 56 3.38 10.46 -1.08
CA GLY A 56 3.29 9.04 -0.77
C GLY A 56 4.45 8.56 0.11
N VAL A 57 5.68 8.98 -0.22
CA VAL A 57 6.87 8.70 0.60
C VAL A 57 6.71 9.27 2.01
N LEU A 58 6.29 10.54 2.13
CA LEU A 58 6.11 11.20 3.42
C LEU A 58 5.07 10.46 4.29
N ILE A 59 3.91 10.14 3.71
CA ILE A 59 2.85 9.40 4.41
C ILE A 59 3.37 8.04 4.89
N ALA A 60 4.06 7.28 4.03
CA ALA A 60 4.58 5.97 4.38
C ALA A 60 5.63 6.05 5.50
N ILE A 61 6.55 7.01 5.44
CA ILE A 61 7.59 7.21 6.47
C ILE A 61 6.95 7.63 7.81
N VAL A 62 6.06 8.63 7.81
CA VAL A 62 5.40 9.09 9.04
C VAL A 62 4.60 7.96 9.67
N ALA A 63 3.85 7.19 8.87
CA ALA A 63 3.10 6.05 9.35
C ALA A 63 4.00 4.96 9.94
N ALA A 64 5.13 4.64 9.29
CA ALA A 64 6.09 3.66 9.79
C ALA A 64 6.71 4.11 11.13
N ILE A 65 7.05 5.38 11.27
CA ILE A 65 7.56 5.95 12.54
C ILE A 65 6.50 5.83 13.64
N GLN A 66 5.22 6.06 13.33
CA GLN A 66 4.12 5.96 14.31
C GLN A 66 3.88 4.53 14.79
N LEU A 67 4.12 3.52 13.96
CA LEU A 67 4.05 2.10 14.39
C LEU A 67 5.13 1.70 15.37
N LYS A 68 6.29 2.37 15.38
CA LYS A 68 7.40 2.06 16.28
C LYS A 68 7.75 0.56 16.27
N ARG A 69 7.70 -0.10 17.45
CA ARG A 69 7.95 -1.54 17.62
C ARG A 69 6.91 -2.45 16.94
N ASN A 70 5.73 -1.91 16.57
CA ASN A 70 4.71 -2.69 15.87
C ASN A 70 4.98 -2.78 14.35
N LEU A 71 6.01 -2.10 13.83
CA LEU A 71 6.32 -2.13 12.40
C LEU A 71 6.81 -3.53 12.00
N THR A 72 6.03 -4.19 11.17
CA THR A 72 6.36 -5.49 10.59
C THR A 72 5.86 -5.57 9.15
N PRO A 73 6.59 -6.21 8.24
CA PRO A 73 6.08 -6.48 6.89
C PRO A 73 5.08 -7.64 6.85
N LEU A 74 4.98 -8.42 7.94
CA LEU A 74 4.04 -9.55 8.05
C LEU A 74 2.63 -9.04 8.31
N PRO A 75 1.57 -9.73 7.82
CA PRO A 75 0.18 -9.34 8.07
C PRO A 75 -0.31 -9.69 9.48
N MET A 76 0.51 -10.33 10.29
CA MET A 76 0.18 -10.70 11.67
C MET A 76 0.69 -9.63 12.64
N PRO A 77 -0.08 -9.31 13.70
CA PRO A 77 0.39 -8.42 14.76
C PRO A 77 1.69 -8.93 15.38
N VAL A 78 2.54 -7.98 15.77
CA VAL A 78 3.76 -8.29 16.52
C VAL A 78 3.39 -8.80 17.90
N GLU A 79 4.12 -9.81 18.38
CA GLU A 79 3.96 -10.33 19.75
C GLU A 79 4.14 -9.20 20.77
N HIS A 80 3.21 -9.08 21.71
CA HIS A 80 3.14 -7.96 22.67
C HIS A 80 3.00 -6.56 22.03
N GLY A 81 2.49 -6.48 20.80
CA GLY A 81 2.18 -5.23 20.13
C GLY A 81 0.96 -4.53 20.75
N GLU A 82 0.79 -3.27 20.42
CA GLU A 82 -0.35 -2.43 20.84
C GLU A 82 -1.14 -1.96 19.62
N LEU A 83 -2.45 -1.82 19.73
CA LEU A 83 -3.26 -1.25 18.67
C LEU A 83 -3.02 0.27 18.57
N ILE A 84 -2.28 0.70 17.55
CA ILE A 84 -2.01 2.12 17.31
C ILE A 84 -3.22 2.77 16.65
N GLN A 85 -3.78 3.82 17.30
CA GLN A 85 -5.00 4.52 16.89
C GLN A 85 -4.81 6.03 16.82
N THR A 86 -3.57 6.52 16.86
CA THR A 86 -3.21 7.95 16.90
C THR A 86 -2.48 8.39 15.65
N GLY A 87 -2.32 9.69 15.45
CA GLY A 87 -1.66 10.24 14.28
C GLY A 87 -2.41 9.92 12.98
N LEU A 88 -1.71 9.40 11.95
CA LEU A 88 -2.34 8.98 10.69
C LEU A 88 -3.33 7.83 10.89
N TYR A 89 -3.07 6.95 11.88
CA TYR A 89 -3.94 5.83 12.23
C TYR A 89 -5.26 6.25 12.87
N ALA A 90 -5.42 7.50 13.29
CA ALA A 90 -6.71 8.02 13.72
C ALA A 90 -7.68 8.27 12.54
N TYR A 91 -7.18 8.39 11.33
CA TYR A 91 -7.96 8.71 10.12
C TYR A 91 -8.11 7.51 9.19
N VAL A 92 -7.01 6.76 9.00
CA VAL A 92 -6.98 5.57 8.13
C VAL A 92 -6.23 4.43 8.81
N ARG A 93 -6.69 3.20 8.60
CA ARG A 93 -6.11 2.01 9.21
C ARG A 93 -4.80 1.56 8.56
N HIS A 94 -4.62 1.83 7.26
CA HIS A 94 -3.46 1.39 6.49
C HIS A 94 -2.72 2.55 5.80
N PRO A 95 -2.21 3.54 6.55
CA PRO A 95 -1.58 4.72 5.95
C PRO A 95 -0.27 4.39 5.21
N ILE A 96 0.48 3.34 5.60
CA ILE A 96 1.66 2.88 4.84
C ILE A 96 1.24 2.42 3.45
N TYR A 97 0.13 1.66 3.35
CA TYR A 97 -0.37 1.18 2.05
C TYR A 97 -0.88 2.31 1.18
N LEU A 98 -1.58 3.28 1.77
CA LEU A 98 -1.95 4.51 1.06
C LEU A 98 -0.72 5.19 0.46
N GLY A 99 0.35 5.35 1.25
CA GLY A 99 1.61 5.94 0.76
C GLY A 99 2.20 5.18 -0.42
N VAL A 100 2.27 3.84 -0.34
CA VAL A 100 2.79 3.00 -1.44
C VAL A 100 1.90 3.06 -2.67
N ILE A 101 0.58 3.04 -2.51
CA ILE A 101 -0.39 3.17 -3.62
C ILE A 101 -0.23 4.54 -4.31
N LEU A 102 -0.03 5.62 -3.56
CA LEU A 102 0.23 6.95 -4.13
C LEU A 102 1.54 6.99 -4.91
N MET A 103 2.61 6.34 -4.41
CA MET A 103 3.87 6.23 -5.15
C MET A 103 3.70 5.42 -6.45
N ALA A 104 2.95 4.32 -6.41
CA ALA A 104 2.67 3.50 -7.58
C ALA A 104 1.83 4.26 -8.63
N LEU A 105 0.81 5.01 -8.17
CA LEU A 105 0.02 5.89 -9.02
C LEU A 105 0.90 6.98 -9.66
N ALA A 106 1.72 7.63 -8.86
CA ALA A 106 2.64 8.66 -9.35
C ALA A 106 3.62 8.10 -10.41
N TRP A 107 4.12 6.88 -10.20
CA TRP A 107 4.99 6.21 -11.16
C TRP A 107 4.27 5.95 -12.50
N PHE A 108 3.04 5.44 -12.44
CA PHE A 108 2.20 5.29 -13.64
C PHE A 108 1.94 6.63 -14.34
N LEU A 109 1.56 7.68 -13.60
CA LEU A 109 1.30 9.01 -14.16
C LEU A 109 2.55 9.63 -14.81
N HIS A 110 3.73 9.34 -14.25
CA HIS A 110 5.00 9.80 -14.79
C HIS A 110 5.39 9.08 -16.08
N THR A 111 5.30 7.76 -16.09
CA THR A 111 5.71 6.92 -17.22
C THR A 111 4.66 6.86 -18.32
N GLN A 112 3.38 6.90 -17.95
CA GLN A 112 2.21 6.80 -18.83
C GLN A 112 2.21 5.53 -19.69
N ALA A 113 2.89 4.49 -19.21
CA ALA A 113 3.03 3.22 -19.89
C ALA A 113 1.89 2.26 -19.53
N VAL A 114 1.49 1.42 -20.48
CA VAL A 114 0.43 0.41 -20.26
C VAL A 114 0.85 -0.58 -19.18
N LEU A 115 2.12 -0.99 -19.19
CA LEU A 115 2.64 -1.93 -18.21
C LEU A 115 2.56 -1.37 -16.78
N THR A 116 3.00 -0.13 -16.56
CA THR A 116 2.95 0.49 -15.22
C THR A 116 1.52 0.77 -14.72
N LEU A 117 0.55 0.94 -15.62
CA LEU A 117 -0.87 0.96 -15.27
C LEU A 117 -1.32 -0.41 -14.73
N VAL A 118 -0.96 -1.49 -15.41
CA VAL A 118 -1.30 -2.86 -14.96
C VAL A 118 -0.63 -3.18 -13.61
N GLU A 119 0.61 -2.78 -13.44
CA GLU A 119 1.35 -2.94 -12.18
C GLU A 119 0.72 -2.12 -11.03
N PHE A 120 0.33 -0.89 -11.29
CA PHE A 120 -0.41 -0.07 -10.33
C PHE A 120 -1.72 -0.74 -9.88
N ILE A 121 -2.50 -1.28 -10.84
CA ILE A 121 -3.73 -2.02 -10.52
C ILE A 121 -3.40 -3.28 -9.70
N ALA A 122 -2.35 -4.01 -10.06
CA ALA A 122 -1.91 -5.19 -9.31
C ALA A 122 -1.50 -4.85 -7.87
N VAL A 123 -0.80 -3.73 -7.67
CA VAL A 123 -0.43 -3.20 -6.33
C VAL A 123 -1.69 -2.85 -5.52
N MET A 124 -2.68 -2.20 -6.13
CA MET A 124 -3.95 -1.88 -5.46
C MET A 124 -4.68 -3.15 -5.00
N ILE A 125 -4.84 -4.13 -5.90
CA ILE A 125 -5.50 -5.41 -5.59
C ILE A 125 -4.72 -6.14 -4.50
N PHE A 126 -3.40 -6.18 -4.59
CA PHE A 126 -2.56 -6.84 -3.58
C PHE A 126 -2.75 -6.23 -2.19
N PHE A 127 -2.69 -4.89 -2.06
CA PHE A 127 -2.87 -4.25 -0.76
C PHE A 127 -4.30 -4.35 -0.23
N GLU A 128 -5.30 -4.43 -1.12
CA GLU A 128 -6.67 -4.73 -0.72
C GLU A 128 -6.78 -6.14 -0.08
N VAL A 129 -6.19 -7.15 -0.72
CA VAL A 129 -6.18 -8.52 -0.20
C VAL A 129 -5.36 -8.60 1.09
N LYS A 130 -4.17 -8.01 1.11
CA LYS A 130 -3.28 -8.02 2.28
C LYS A 130 -3.92 -7.32 3.49
N SER A 131 -4.52 -6.14 3.28
CA SER A 131 -5.16 -5.41 4.37
C SER A 131 -6.36 -6.15 4.97
N ARG A 132 -7.17 -6.87 4.15
CA ARG A 132 -8.24 -7.74 4.68
C ARG A 132 -7.70 -8.83 5.59
N GLN A 133 -6.58 -9.43 5.21
CA GLN A 133 -5.94 -10.47 6.02
C GLN A 133 -5.38 -9.89 7.33
N GLU A 134 -4.77 -8.70 7.28
CA GLU A 134 -4.30 -8.00 8.49
C GLU A 134 -5.45 -7.63 9.42
N GLU A 135 -6.54 -7.05 8.88
CA GLU A 135 -7.72 -6.71 9.67
C GLU A 135 -8.36 -7.93 10.33
N TYR A 136 -8.36 -9.08 9.63
CA TYR A 136 -8.81 -10.33 10.23
C TYR A 136 -7.95 -10.72 11.45
N TRP A 137 -6.62 -10.68 11.34
CA TRP A 137 -5.72 -10.99 12.45
C TRP A 137 -5.81 -9.97 13.60
N MET A 138 -5.89 -8.68 13.26
CA MET A 138 -6.06 -7.62 14.25
C MET A 138 -7.34 -7.80 15.06
N GLY A 139 -8.45 -8.18 14.41
CA GLY A 139 -9.72 -8.48 15.09
C GLY A 139 -9.68 -9.71 16.00
N GLN A 140 -8.74 -10.66 15.78
CA GLN A 140 -8.55 -11.81 16.67
C GLN A 140 -7.71 -11.45 17.92
N VAL A 141 -6.81 -10.47 17.80
CA VAL A 141 -5.85 -10.12 18.85
C VAL A 141 -6.35 -8.96 19.72
N TYR A 142 -7.01 -7.97 19.12
CA TYR A 142 -7.45 -6.76 19.80
C TYR A 142 -8.98 -6.69 19.89
N PRO A 143 -9.59 -6.86 21.06
CA PRO A 143 -11.05 -6.81 21.23
C PRO A 143 -11.69 -5.49 20.78
N GLU A 144 -10.97 -4.37 20.93
CA GLU A 144 -11.39 -3.03 20.55
C GLU A 144 -11.28 -2.73 19.04
N TYR A 145 -10.73 -3.66 18.24
CA TYR A 145 -10.49 -3.44 16.82
C TYR A 145 -11.77 -3.18 16.02
N ALA A 146 -12.86 -3.85 16.36
CA ALA A 146 -14.16 -3.66 15.71
C ALA A 146 -14.70 -2.23 15.88
N GLU A 147 -14.45 -1.60 17.03
CA GLU A 147 -14.81 -0.20 17.26
C GLU A 147 -13.91 0.75 16.48
N TYR A 148 -12.61 0.47 16.47
CA TYR A 148 -11.63 1.21 15.68
C TYR A 148 -11.98 1.18 14.18
N GLN A 149 -12.40 0.04 13.63
CA GLN A 149 -12.85 -0.08 12.24
C GLN A 149 -14.07 0.81 11.93
N ARG A 150 -15.02 0.93 12.84
CA ARG A 150 -16.24 1.73 12.61
C ARG A 150 -15.98 3.23 12.51
N ARG A 151 -14.93 3.73 13.16
CA ARG A 151 -14.64 5.17 13.21
C ARG A 151 -13.52 5.62 12.26
N THR A 152 -12.83 4.69 11.61
CA THR A 152 -11.71 4.99 10.74
C THR A 152 -11.92 4.41 9.35
N ALA A 153 -11.46 5.12 8.32
CA ALA A 153 -11.44 4.62 6.95
C ALA A 153 -10.34 3.54 6.77
N LYS A 154 -10.45 2.71 5.74
CA LYS A 154 -9.44 1.70 5.44
C LYS A 154 -8.18 2.32 4.83
N LEU A 155 -8.32 3.02 3.72
CA LEU A 155 -7.24 3.62 2.95
C LEU A 155 -7.45 5.12 2.72
N VAL A 156 -8.64 5.53 2.28
CA VAL A 156 -8.93 6.92 1.91
C VAL A 156 -9.85 7.54 2.94
N PRO A 157 -9.44 8.62 3.65
CA PRO A 157 -10.25 9.24 4.68
C PRO A 157 -11.66 9.56 4.18
N ARG A 158 -12.69 9.19 4.95
CA ARG A 158 -14.12 9.43 4.67
C ARG A 158 -14.71 8.74 3.43
N ILE A 159 -13.92 7.97 2.67
CA ILE A 159 -14.38 7.30 1.45
C ILE A 159 -14.32 5.78 1.60
N TYR A 160 -13.17 5.25 1.96
CA TYR A 160 -12.91 3.80 2.00
C TYR A 160 -11.83 3.43 3.03
#